data_15a18b2b3cdf3ec41c72086e80cadbc6
#
_entry.id   15a18b2b3cdf3ec41c72086e80cadbc6
#
_cell.length_a   1.000
_cell.length_b   1.000
_cell.length_c   1.000
_cell.angle_alpha   90.00
_cell.angle_beta   90.00
_cell.angle_gamma   90.00
#
_symmetry.space_group_name_H-M   'P 1'
#
loop_
_entity.id
_entity.type
_entity.pdbx_description
1 polymer ?
#
loop_
_entity_poly.entity_id
_entity_poly.type
_entity_poly.pdbx_seq_one_letter_code
_entity_poly.pdbx_strand_id
1 'polypeptide(L)'
;FLTPEALHIMKKIAVVYWSGTGNTEQMARQVAAGAQEAGAEAEAIAAAWFSASQVGSFDAIAFGCPAMGAEELEADEFAPMFEACLPQLRDKPIALFGSYGWGDGEWMRSWEGSCVQGGAILAAASVICQEAPDEEADAACKALGRALAGS
;
A
#
# COMPACT_ATOMS: atom_id res chain seq x y z
N PHE A 1 -3.94 21.77 20.03
CA PHE A 1 -5.21 22.32 19.55
C PHE A 1 -5.17 22.53 18.04
N LEU A 2 -6.10 21.91 17.33
CA LEU A 2 -6.17 22.00 15.87
C LEU A 2 -7.32 22.92 15.44
N THR A 3 -7.03 23.85 14.54
CA THR A 3 -8.05 24.69 13.92
C THR A 3 -8.84 23.87 12.91
N PRO A 4 -10.07 24.30 12.51
CA PRO A 4 -10.78 23.61 11.43
C PRO A 4 -9.98 23.51 10.13
N GLU A 5 -9.21 24.51 9.79
CA GLU A 5 -8.36 24.50 8.60
C GLU A 5 -7.26 23.44 8.72
N ALA A 6 -6.64 23.30 9.89
CA ALA A 6 -5.61 22.29 10.12
C ALA A 6 -6.18 20.88 10.01
N LEU A 7 -7.43 20.65 10.48
CA LEU A 7 -8.11 19.37 10.33
C LEU A 7 -8.41 19.04 8.87
N HIS A 8 -8.72 20.05 8.05
CA HIS A 8 -8.99 19.87 6.63
C HIS A 8 -7.75 19.46 5.82
N ILE A 9 -6.56 19.80 6.30
CA ILE A 9 -5.31 19.43 5.61
C ILE A 9 -4.72 18.13 6.11
N MET A 10 -5.35 17.47 7.09
CA MET A 10 -4.91 16.14 7.54
C MET A 10 -5.11 15.13 6.42
N LYS A 11 -4.04 14.44 6.05
CA LYS A 11 -4.10 13.41 5.03
C LYS A 11 -4.86 12.19 5.53
N LYS A 12 -5.66 11.61 4.63
CA LYS A 12 -6.33 10.33 4.87
C LYS A 12 -5.66 9.29 3.99
N ILE A 13 -5.15 8.24 4.62
CA ILE A 13 -4.39 7.21 3.94
C ILE A 13 -5.05 5.85 4.18
N ALA A 14 -5.31 5.11 3.11
CA ALA A 14 -5.72 3.72 3.20
C ALA A 14 -4.51 2.84 2.96
N VAL A 15 -4.41 1.76 3.75
CA VAL A 15 -3.40 0.72 3.55
C VAL A 15 -4.18 -0.55 3.21
N VAL A 16 -4.27 -0.86 1.92
CA VAL A 16 -5.11 -1.94 1.40
C VAL A 16 -4.24 -3.15 1.12
N TYR A 17 -4.58 -4.29 1.73
CA TYR A 17 -3.70 -5.46 1.67
C TYR A 17 -4.46 -6.77 1.55
N TRP A 18 -3.76 -7.78 1.05
CA TRP A 18 -4.15 -9.16 1.14
C TRP A 18 -3.01 -9.94 1.80
N SER A 19 -3.34 -10.87 2.70
CA SER A 19 -2.33 -11.66 3.41
C SER A 19 -2.85 -13.08 3.62
N GLY A 20 -2.02 -14.06 3.27
CA GLY A 20 -2.34 -15.46 3.50
C GLY A 20 -1.73 -16.00 4.78
N THR A 21 -0.47 -15.64 5.05
CA THR A 21 0.30 -16.15 6.19
C THR A 21 0.44 -15.16 7.33
N GLY A 22 0.03 -13.91 7.12
CA GLY A 22 0.18 -12.85 8.11
C GLY A 22 1.37 -11.93 7.87
N ASN A 23 2.28 -12.28 6.95
CA ASN A 23 3.48 -11.48 6.71
C ASN A 23 3.15 -10.12 6.11
N THR A 24 2.35 -10.09 5.04
CA THR A 24 1.96 -8.83 4.40
C THR A 24 1.04 -8.02 5.31
N GLU A 25 0.22 -8.67 6.13
CA GLU A 25 -0.60 -7.97 7.12
C GLU A 25 0.26 -7.24 8.14
N GLN A 26 1.32 -7.88 8.63
CA GLN A 26 2.26 -7.23 9.55
C GLN A 26 2.89 -6.00 8.89
N MET A 27 3.30 -6.11 7.62
CA MET A 27 3.82 -4.98 6.87
C MET A 27 2.79 -3.85 6.77
N ALA A 28 1.53 -4.19 6.47
CA ALA A 28 0.45 -3.22 6.36
C ALA A 28 0.26 -2.42 7.65
N ARG A 29 0.33 -3.10 8.80
CA ARG A 29 0.21 -2.44 10.10
C ARG A 29 1.34 -1.46 10.35
N GLN A 30 2.56 -1.79 9.92
CA GLN A 30 3.71 -0.90 10.06
C GLN A 30 3.60 0.31 9.13
N VAL A 31 3.12 0.12 7.91
CA VAL A 31 2.87 1.24 7.00
C VAL A 31 1.86 2.21 7.62
N ALA A 32 0.75 1.68 8.14
CA ALA A 32 -0.27 2.52 8.78
C ALA A 32 0.31 3.25 10.00
N ALA A 33 1.11 2.56 10.82
CA ALA A 33 1.75 3.17 12.00
C ALA A 33 2.66 4.32 11.60
N GLY A 34 3.46 4.15 10.55
CA GLY A 34 4.35 5.20 10.05
C GLY A 34 3.60 6.44 9.58
N ALA A 35 2.50 6.22 8.86
CA ALA A 35 1.65 7.33 8.40
C ALA A 35 1.03 8.07 9.59
N GLN A 36 0.55 7.33 10.60
CA GLN A 36 -0.02 7.93 11.80
C GLN A 36 1.02 8.74 12.59
N GLU A 37 2.25 8.21 12.70
CA GLU A 37 3.35 8.93 13.36
C GLU A 37 3.66 10.26 12.66
N ALA A 38 3.43 10.34 11.37
CA ALA A 38 3.63 11.55 10.58
C ALA A 38 2.41 12.50 10.60
N GLY A 39 1.38 12.16 11.37
CA GLY A 39 0.21 13.03 11.55
C GLY A 39 -0.96 12.76 10.62
N ALA A 40 -0.91 11.70 9.82
CA ALA A 40 -2.03 11.34 8.93
C ALA A 40 -3.05 10.47 9.64
N GLU A 41 -4.28 10.47 9.15
CA GLU A 41 -5.25 9.43 9.47
C GLU A 41 -4.93 8.23 8.56
N ALA A 42 -4.70 7.07 9.12
CA ALA A 42 -4.39 5.88 8.33
C ALA A 42 -5.09 4.67 8.90
N GLU A 43 -5.64 3.83 8.02
CA GLU A 43 -6.25 2.57 8.42
C GLU A 43 -5.84 1.46 7.47
N ALA A 44 -5.65 0.27 8.03
CA ALA A 44 -5.37 -0.93 7.25
C ALA A 44 -6.71 -1.60 6.91
N ILE A 45 -6.91 -1.87 5.62
CA ILE A 45 -8.17 -2.42 5.10
C ILE A 45 -7.84 -3.67 4.28
N ALA A 46 -8.45 -4.80 4.62
CA ALA A 46 -8.28 -6.01 3.81
C ALA A 46 -8.90 -5.81 2.42
N ALA A 47 -8.30 -6.42 1.41
CA ALA A 47 -8.72 -6.26 0.02
C ALA A 47 -10.20 -6.56 -0.21
N ALA A 48 -10.75 -7.54 0.51
CA ALA A 48 -12.16 -7.90 0.40
C ALA A 48 -13.11 -6.78 0.80
N TRP A 49 -12.63 -5.78 1.53
CA TRP A 49 -13.44 -4.66 2.04
C TRP A 49 -13.12 -3.34 1.37
N PHE A 50 -12.35 -3.35 0.29
CA PHE A 50 -11.98 -2.14 -0.43
C PHE A 50 -12.45 -2.22 -1.88
N SER A 51 -12.92 -1.09 -2.43
CA SER A 51 -13.40 -1.03 -3.81
C SER A 51 -13.00 0.28 -4.46
N ALA A 52 -13.15 0.33 -5.79
CA ALA A 52 -12.82 1.51 -6.58
C ALA A 52 -13.58 2.75 -6.13
N SER A 53 -14.80 2.59 -5.63
CA SER A 53 -15.61 3.72 -5.18
C SER A 53 -15.03 4.41 -3.93
N GLN A 54 -14.14 3.73 -3.20
CA GLN A 54 -13.52 4.27 -1.99
C GLN A 54 -12.23 5.05 -2.29
N VAL A 55 -11.65 4.90 -3.48
CA VAL A 55 -10.37 5.54 -3.82
C VAL A 55 -10.41 7.04 -3.61
N GLY A 56 -11.49 7.70 -4.02
CA GLY A 56 -11.62 9.15 -3.89
C GLY A 56 -11.73 9.65 -2.45
N SER A 57 -11.99 8.77 -1.49
CA SER A 57 -12.09 9.14 -0.08
C SER A 57 -10.73 9.29 0.60
N PHE A 58 -9.65 8.88 -0.06
CA PHE A 58 -8.31 8.92 0.51
C PHE A 58 -7.39 9.80 -0.33
N ASP A 59 -6.47 10.47 0.34
CA ASP A 59 -5.48 11.33 -0.33
C ASP A 59 -4.34 10.52 -0.93
N ALA A 60 -4.00 9.41 -0.31
CA ALA A 60 -2.96 8.49 -0.78
C ALA A 60 -3.29 7.08 -0.34
N ILE A 61 -2.81 6.09 -1.07
CA ILE A 61 -3.12 4.69 -0.79
C ILE A 61 -1.86 3.84 -0.90
N ALA A 62 -1.62 3.00 0.12
CA ALA A 62 -0.61 1.96 0.05
C ALA A 62 -1.32 0.64 -0.28
N PHE A 63 -0.80 -0.09 -1.24
CA PHE A 63 -1.32 -1.41 -1.60
C PHE A 63 -0.29 -2.48 -1.27
N GLY A 64 -0.72 -3.52 -0.57
CA GLY A 64 0.15 -4.62 -0.18
C GLY A 64 -0.38 -5.97 -0.61
N CYS A 65 0.46 -6.76 -1.25
CA CYS A 65 0.12 -8.11 -1.71
C CYS A 65 1.38 -8.94 -1.82
N PRO A 66 1.40 -10.18 -1.30
CA PRO A 66 2.57 -11.04 -1.46
C PRO A 66 2.67 -11.56 -2.89
N ALA A 67 3.87 -12.04 -3.24
CA ALA A 67 4.07 -12.77 -4.48
C ALA A 67 3.37 -14.13 -4.36
N MET A 68 2.54 -14.46 -5.35
CA MET A 68 1.79 -15.71 -5.37
C MET A 68 2.19 -16.52 -6.59
N GLY A 69 2.23 -17.86 -6.45
CA GLY A 69 2.43 -18.76 -7.56
C GLY A 69 3.60 -18.39 -8.46
N ALA A 70 3.32 -18.00 -9.70
CA ALA A 70 4.33 -17.63 -10.69
C ALA A 70 4.68 -16.14 -10.63
N GLU A 71 4.90 -15.62 -9.43
CA GLU A 71 5.21 -14.21 -9.18
C GLU A 71 4.10 -13.28 -9.69
N GLU A 72 2.90 -13.55 -9.24
CA GLU A 72 1.70 -12.75 -9.58
C GLU A 72 1.03 -12.26 -8.30
N LEU A 73 0.12 -11.29 -8.45
CA LEU A 73 -0.74 -10.87 -7.36
C LEU A 73 -1.75 -11.96 -7.04
N GLU A 74 -2.27 -11.96 -5.81
CA GLU A 74 -3.29 -12.92 -5.41
C GLU A 74 -4.52 -12.75 -6.32
N ALA A 75 -5.01 -13.87 -6.88
CA ALA A 75 -5.93 -13.85 -8.02
C ALA A 75 -7.41 -13.68 -7.65
N ASP A 76 -7.81 -14.09 -6.44
CA ASP A 76 -9.23 -14.20 -6.11
C ASP A 76 -9.83 -12.93 -5.52
N GLU A 77 -9.08 -12.23 -4.71
CA GLU A 77 -9.55 -11.02 -4.02
C GLU A 77 -8.76 -9.79 -4.36
N PHE A 78 -7.41 -9.89 -4.35
CA PHE A 78 -6.59 -8.70 -4.53
C PHE A 78 -6.54 -8.22 -5.97
N ALA A 79 -6.22 -9.09 -6.93
CA ALA A 79 -6.08 -8.67 -8.31
C ALA A 79 -7.36 -8.05 -8.88
N PRO A 80 -8.56 -8.66 -8.67
CA PRO A 80 -9.78 -8.03 -9.16
C PRO A 80 -10.06 -6.67 -8.53
N MET A 81 -9.81 -6.54 -7.23
CA MET A 81 -9.97 -5.25 -6.53
C MET A 81 -9.01 -4.22 -7.11
N PHE A 82 -7.74 -4.58 -7.25
CA PHE A 82 -6.72 -3.65 -7.73
C PHE A 82 -6.98 -3.21 -9.17
N GLU A 83 -7.36 -4.16 -10.03
CA GLU A 83 -7.69 -3.85 -11.43
C GLU A 83 -8.85 -2.86 -11.53
N ALA A 84 -9.86 -3.01 -10.66
CA ALA A 84 -10.99 -2.09 -10.62
C ALA A 84 -10.57 -0.71 -10.10
N CYS A 85 -9.61 -0.64 -9.17
CA CYS A 85 -9.13 0.62 -8.63
C CYS A 85 -8.21 1.38 -9.58
N LEU A 86 -7.46 0.66 -10.42
CA LEU A 86 -6.39 1.25 -11.22
C LEU A 86 -6.82 2.47 -12.05
N PRO A 87 -7.97 2.46 -12.76
CA PRO A 87 -8.41 3.64 -13.51
C PRO A 87 -8.67 4.87 -12.62
N GLN A 88 -8.90 4.67 -11.32
CA GLN A 88 -9.14 5.74 -10.36
C GLN A 88 -7.85 6.28 -9.74
N LEU A 89 -6.71 5.65 -10.04
CA LEU A 89 -5.43 6.00 -9.43
C LEU A 89 -4.62 7.03 -10.22
N ARG A 90 -5.13 7.51 -11.35
CA ARG A 90 -4.42 8.52 -12.14
C ARG A 90 -4.13 9.75 -11.29
N ASP A 91 -2.87 10.15 -11.27
CA ASP A 91 -2.35 11.28 -10.50
C ASP A 91 -2.46 11.11 -8.97
N LYS A 92 -2.82 9.91 -8.50
CA LYS A 92 -2.93 9.62 -7.07
C LYS A 92 -1.59 9.12 -6.53
N PRO A 93 -1.08 9.70 -5.42
CA PRO A 93 0.10 9.14 -4.75
C PRO A 93 -0.23 7.76 -4.17
N ILE A 94 0.57 6.78 -4.53
CA ILE A 94 0.43 5.42 -4.00
C ILE A 94 1.79 4.87 -3.60
N ALA A 95 1.78 3.78 -2.84
CA ALA A 95 2.98 3.04 -2.51
C ALA A 95 2.64 1.55 -2.52
N LEU A 96 3.65 0.72 -2.77
CA LEU A 96 3.47 -0.72 -2.87
C LEU A 96 4.39 -1.44 -1.88
N PHE A 97 3.90 -2.55 -1.35
CA PHE A 97 4.70 -3.39 -0.46
C PHE A 97 4.21 -4.84 -0.54
N GLY A 98 5.03 -5.76 -0.05
CA GLY A 98 4.64 -7.16 0.02
C GLY A 98 5.78 -8.08 0.38
N SER A 99 5.43 -9.29 0.85
CA SER A 99 6.39 -10.33 1.17
C SER A 99 6.46 -11.34 0.03
N TYR A 100 7.56 -12.11 -0.02
CA TYR A 100 7.73 -13.16 -1.01
C TYR A 100 8.49 -14.33 -0.40
N GLY A 101 8.27 -15.54 -0.91
CA GLY A 101 8.96 -16.74 -0.44
C GLY A 101 10.13 -17.12 -1.32
N TRP A 102 9.95 -17.04 -2.64
CA TRP A 102 10.98 -17.37 -3.63
C TRP A 102 10.92 -16.36 -4.77
N GLY A 103 11.90 -16.42 -5.65
CA GLY A 103 12.02 -15.44 -6.73
C GLY A 103 12.85 -14.24 -6.27
N ASP A 104 12.86 -13.20 -7.07
CA ASP A 104 13.73 -12.05 -6.88
C ASP A 104 13.00 -10.70 -6.88
N GLY A 105 11.69 -10.70 -6.67
CA GLY A 105 10.90 -9.47 -6.64
C GLY A 105 10.27 -9.11 -7.98
N GLU A 106 10.26 -10.02 -8.94
CA GLU A 106 9.69 -9.77 -10.27
C GLU A 106 8.23 -9.32 -10.19
N TRP A 107 7.42 -9.91 -9.28
CA TRP A 107 6.02 -9.52 -9.14
C TRP A 107 5.87 -8.04 -8.80
N MET A 108 6.79 -7.53 -7.99
CA MET A 108 6.75 -6.14 -7.56
C MET A 108 7.16 -5.22 -8.71
N ARG A 109 8.18 -5.58 -9.47
CA ARG A 109 8.61 -4.79 -10.64
C ARG A 109 7.51 -4.70 -11.68
N SER A 110 6.84 -5.82 -11.96
CA SER A 110 5.71 -5.85 -12.89
C SER A 110 4.55 -5.00 -12.39
N TRP A 111 4.28 -5.08 -11.09
CA TRP A 111 3.21 -4.31 -10.47
C TRP A 111 3.48 -2.81 -10.53
N GLU A 112 4.71 -2.40 -10.21
CA GLU A 112 5.13 -1.01 -10.35
C GLU A 112 4.92 -0.50 -11.77
N GLY A 113 5.31 -1.30 -12.76
CA GLY A 113 5.13 -0.95 -14.16
C GLY A 113 3.66 -0.71 -14.53
N SER A 114 2.78 -1.57 -14.04
CA SER A 114 1.33 -1.42 -14.27
C SER A 114 0.79 -0.15 -13.64
N CYS A 115 1.25 0.20 -12.44
CA CYS A 115 0.83 1.41 -11.75
C CYS A 115 1.25 2.66 -12.52
N VAL A 116 2.51 2.72 -12.93
CA VAL A 116 3.04 3.86 -13.68
C VAL A 116 2.33 4.00 -15.02
N GLN A 117 2.09 2.88 -15.70
CA GLN A 117 1.39 2.89 -16.99
C GLN A 117 -0.04 3.39 -16.83
N GLY A 118 -0.68 3.11 -15.69
CA GLY A 118 -2.02 3.60 -15.38
C GLY A 118 -2.08 5.05 -14.92
N GLY A 119 -0.93 5.70 -14.77
CA GLY A 119 -0.87 7.12 -14.38
C GLY A 119 -0.78 7.37 -12.88
N ALA A 120 -0.66 6.34 -12.06
CA ALA A 120 -0.47 6.51 -10.62
C ALA A 120 0.92 7.05 -10.32
N ILE A 121 1.06 7.75 -9.19
CA ILE A 121 2.35 8.31 -8.77
C ILE A 121 2.91 7.45 -7.64
N LEU A 122 4.04 6.81 -7.88
CA LEU A 122 4.73 6.06 -6.83
C LEU A 122 5.44 7.06 -5.91
N ALA A 123 4.93 7.22 -4.70
CA ALA A 123 5.42 8.22 -3.76
C ALA A 123 6.77 7.86 -3.15
N ALA A 124 7.13 6.58 -3.19
CA ALA A 124 8.39 6.08 -2.65
C ALA A 124 8.72 4.74 -3.30
N ALA A 125 9.95 4.27 -3.11
CA ALA A 125 10.36 2.95 -3.56
C ALA A 125 9.53 1.88 -2.84
N SER A 126 9.13 0.83 -3.57
CA SER A 126 8.36 -0.27 -3.00
C SER A 126 9.17 -1.01 -1.93
N VAL A 127 8.47 -1.50 -0.90
CA VAL A 127 9.10 -2.26 0.17
C VAL A 127 8.76 -3.73 0.01
N ILE A 128 9.78 -4.55 -0.15
CA ILE A 128 9.61 -6.01 -0.23
C ILE A 128 10.46 -6.67 0.86
N CYS A 129 10.00 -7.81 1.38
CA CYS A 129 10.81 -8.62 2.28
C CYS A 129 10.58 -10.09 2.00
N GLN A 130 11.61 -10.90 2.26
CA GLN A 130 11.52 -12.34 2.09
C GLN A 130 10.97 -12.96 3.35
N GLU A 131 9.85 -13.68 3.21
CA GLU A 131 9.16 -14.36 4.32
C GLU A 131 8.69 -13.38 5.39
N ALA A 132 8.91 -13.71 6.67
CA ALA A 132 8.41 -12.87 7.77
C ALA A 132 9.20 -11.55 7.86
N PRO A 133 8.51 -10.41 8.04
CA PRO A 133 9.21 -9.14 8.22
C PRO A 133 10.08 -9.14 9.48
N ASP A 134 11.30 -8.66 9.32
CA ASP A 134 12.22 -8.43 10.42
C ASP A 134 12.19 -6.95 10.83
N GLU A 135 13.08 -6.56 11.75
CA GLU A 135 13.13 -5.18 12.23
C GLU A 135 13.43 -4.19 11.09
N GLU A 136 14.29 -4.57 10.15
CA GLU A 136 14.63 -3.73 9.01
C GLU A 136 13.41 -3.53 8.09
N ALA A 137 12.67 -4.61 7.83
CA ALA A 137 11.45 -4.53 7.01
C ALA A 137 10.39 -3.68 7.71
N ASP A 138 10.21 -3.85 9.03
CA ASP A 138 9.25 -3.05 9.79
C ASP A 138 9.61 -1.56 9.72
N ALA A 139 10.88 -1.22 9.86
CA ALA A 139 11.34 0.18 9.74
C ALA A 139 11.12 0.74 8.34
N ALA A 140 11.36 -0.07 7.30
CA ALA A 140 11.14 0.35 5.92
C ALA A 140 9.64 0.58 5.65
N CYS A 141 8.78 -0.25 6.20
CA CYS A 141 7.32 -0.07 6.07
C CYS A 141 6.86 1.21 6.76
N LYS A 142 7.37 1.51 7.95
CA LYS A 142 7.06 2.77 8.63
C LYS A 142 7.52 3.97 7.80
N ALA A 143 8.72 3.88 7.22
CA ALA A 143 9.23 4.95 6.35
C ALA A 143 8.33 5.13 5.12
N LEU A 144 7.81 4.04 4.57
CA LEU A 144 6.88 4.09 3.44
C LEU A 144 5.60 4.84 3.82
N GLY A 145 5.06 4.55 5.00
CA GLY A 145 3.87 5.24 5.51
C GLY A 145 4.12 6.73 5.70
N ARG A 146 5.27 7.09 6.26
CA ARG A 146 5.65 8.50 6.44
C ARG A 146 5.79 9.21 5.08
N ALA A 147 6.37 8.54 4.08
CA ALA A 147 6.50 9.11 2.75
C ALA A 147 5.13 9.40 2.11
N LEU A 148 4.17 8.48 2.28
CA LEU A 148 2.81 8.70 1.81
C LEU A 148 2.14 9.89 2.50
N ALA A 149 2.34 10.01 3.81
CA ALA A 149 1.77 11.12 4.56
C ALA A 149 2.31 12.48 4.10
N GLY A 150 3.53 12.50 3.55
CA GLY A 150 4.15 13.73 3.04
C GLY A 150 3.94 13.97 1.55
N SER A 151 3.25 13.07 0.88
CA SER A 151 3.09 13.15 -0.57
C SER A 151 2.00 14.13 -1.03
#